data_e8bd8a85c23fce99d8e804ab7ddcac2e
#
_entry.id   e8bd8a85c23fce99d8e804ab7ddcac2e
#
_cell.length_a   1.000
_cell.length_b   1.000
_cell.length_c   1.000
_cell.angle_alpha   90.00
_cell.angle_beta   90.00
_cell.angle_gamma   90.00
#
_symmetry.space_group_name_H-M   'P 1'
#
loop_
_entity.id
_entity.type
_entity.pdbx_description
1 polymer ?
#
loop_
_entity_poly.entity_id
_entity_poly.type
_entity_poly.pdbx_seq_one_letter_code
_entity_poly.pdbx_strand_id
1 'polypeptide(L)'
;MNTPSSSFVAPENIRLGVDEIGSELDVSIVLPVYNEEGHLHEEIDRIRAAMDASEFSYEIIVIDDGSSDGSGDALRGIEGIRLIQFLTNRGSGSARKYGTRASRGRVVVWTDVDMSYPNNLIPELVREMEGFDQVVGARTTEEGTHKFARVPAKLAIRKLASYLVQTPIPDLNSGMRAFRRDVALQYVSQLPPGFSCVTTITLTFLAHGYTVKYWPITYSTRAGTSKFHWLSDTRRYFLQVIRMTLSFDPFRVFLPIGFILLFLGIGKLAYDVVDNDFKVAINTLLIFLASFQVFVVGMLADLVGRATRATHEVQPAAGFMRDVAGTFPTGHQPSAAAVPAKATEASPS
;
A
#
# COMPACT_ATOMS: atom_id res chain seq x y z
N MET A 1 4.58 22.77 -49.26
CA MET A 1 5.21 22.51 -47.97
C MET A 1 4.10 22.34 -46.96
N ASN A 2 3.69 21.08 -46.74
CA ASN A 2 2.63 20.73 -45.77
C ASN A 2 3.31 20.21 -44.52
N THR A 3 3.19 20.91 -43.40
CA THR A 3 3.55 20.45 -42.07
C THR A 3 2.47 19.52 -41.55
N PRO A 4 2.77 18.33 -41.08
CA PRO A 4 1.77 17.47 -40.42
C PRO A 4 1.48 18.01 -39.02
N SER A 5 0.20 18.33 -38.78
CA SER A 5 -0.32 18.65 -37.46
C SER A 5 -0.28 17.39 -36.57
N SER A 6 0.62 17.35 -35.60
CA SER A 6 0.59 16.36 -34.56
C SER A 6 -0.60 16.64 -33.63
N SER A 7 -1.64 15.84 -33.73
CA SER A 7 -2.75 15.85 -32.80
C SER A 7 -2.26 15.30 -31.46
N PHE A 8 -2.02 16.20 -30.52
CA PHE A 8 -1.70 15.90 -29.13
C PHE A 8 -2.97 15.35 -28.47
N VAL A 9 -3.05 14.03 -28.28
CA VAL A 9 -4.12 13.40 -27.50
C VAL A 9 -3.76 13.53 -26.02
N ALA A 10 -4.51 14.36 -25.31
CA ALA A 10 -4.36 14.51 -23.87
C ALA A 10 -4.61 13.19 -23.14
N PRO A 11 -3.85 12.86 -22.08
CA PRO A 11 -3.94 11.57 -21.39
C PRO A 11 -5.24 11.33 -20.58
N GLU A 12 -6.17 12.27 -20.59
CA GLU A 12 -7.45 12.16 -19.84
C GLU A 12 -8.52 11.30 -20.54
N ASN A 13 -8.30 10.89 -21.79
CA ASN A 13 -9.29 10.14 -22.57
C ASN A 13 -9.00 8.65 -22.74
N ILE A 14 -8.11 8.07 -21.94
CA ILE A 14 -8.09 6.61 -21.82
C ILE A 14 -9.23 6.23 -20.87
N ARG A 15 -10.45 6.18 -21.37
CA ARG A 15 -11.50 5.32 -20.81
C ARG A 15 -11.00 3.90 -21.03
N LEU A 16 -10.26 3.37 -20.04
CA LEU A 16 -10.10 1.94 -19.91
C LEU A 16 -11.53 1.43 -19.73
N GLY A 17 -12.06 0.75 -20.76
CA GLY A 17 -13.35 0.12 -20.69
C GLY A 17 -13.38 -0.77 -19.46
N VAL A 18 -14.22 -0.41 -18.51
CA VAL A 18 -14.44 -1.19 -17.27
C VAL A 18 -15.27 -2.44 -17.58
N ASP A 19 -15.67 -2.62 -18.84
CA ASP A 19 -16.73 -3.53 -19.28
C ASP A 19 -16.24 -4.88 -19.84
N GLU A 20 -14.94 -5.20 -19.77
CA GLU A 20 -14.45 -6.57 -19.99
C GLU A 20 -13.82 -7.16 -18.71
N ILE A 21 -14.62 -7.27 -17.67
CA ILE A 21 -14.34 -8.11 -16.49
C ILE A 21 -14.69 -9.56 -16.86
N GLY A 22 -13.92 -10.10 -17.74
CA GLY A 22 -14.09 -11.47 -18.24
C GLY A 22 -12.75 -12.18 -18.41
N SER A 23 -11.76 -11.95 -17.53
CA SER A 23 -10.56 -12.76 -17.52
C SER A 23 -10.13 -13.02 -16.07
N GLU A 24 -10.24 -14.12 -15.76
CA GLU A 24 -9.99 -15.09 -14.73
C GLU A 24 -8.50 -15.27 -14.40
N LEU A 25 -7.71 -14.23 -14.44
CA LEU A 25 -6.35 -14.31 -13.91
C LEU A 25 -6.37 -14.26 -12.38
N ASP A 26 -5.57 -15.10 -11.77
CA ASP A 26 -5.42 -15.11 -10.33
C ASP A 26 -4.59 -13.91 -9.85
N VAL A 27 -3.47 -13.63 -10.52
CA VAL A 27 -2.46 -12.69 -10.03
C VAL A 27 -2.04 -11.70 -11.11
N SER A 28 -1.96 -10.41 -10.75
CA SER A 28 -1.25 -9.39 -11.52
C SER A 28 -0.06 -8.88 -10.73
N ILE A 29 1.14 -9.04 -11.27
CA ILE A 29 2.38 -8.58 -10.65
C ILE A 29 2.73 -7.23 -11.23
N VAL A 30 2.80 -6.20 -10.40
CA VAL A 30 3.04 -4.81 -10.79
C VAL A 30 4.45 -4.39 -10.37
N LEU A 31 5.28 -4.08 -11.35
CA LEU A 31 6.69 -3.75 -11.21
C LEU A 31 6.94 -2.29 -11.62
N PRO A 32 7.16 -1.36 -10.69
CA PRO A 32 7.63 -0.02 -11.03
C PRO A 32 9.14 -0.06 -11.37
N VAL A 33 9.51 0.51 -12.49
CA VAL A 33 10.89 0.60 -12.96
C VAL A 33 11.29 2.07 -13.13
N TYR A 34 12.47 2.44 -12.66
CA TYR A 34 13.09 3.73 -12.94
C TYR A 34 14.61 3.63 -12.84
N ASN A 35 15.32 3.61 -13.97
CA ASN A 35 16.77 3.49 -14.06
C ASN A 35 17.29 2.25 -13.30
N GLU A 36 16.91 1.05 -13.78
CA GLU A 36 17.26 -0.25 -13.20
C GLU A 36 17.75 -1.24 -14.29
N GLU A 37 18.37 -0.75 -15.37
CA GLU A 37 18.76 -1.53 -16.57
C GLU A 37 19.50 -2.84 -16.23
N GLY A 38 20.37 -2.82 -15.22
CA GLY A 38 21.29 -3.93 -14.92
C GLY A 38 20.64 -5.21 -14.38
N HIS A 39 19.39 -5.18 -13.94
CA HIS A 39 18.76 -6.29 -13.19
C HIS A 39 17.39 -6.72 -13.72
N LEU A 40 16.86 -6.04 -14.74
CA LEU A 40 15.49 -6.23 -15.23
C LEU A 40 15.23 -7.64 -15.74
N HIS A 41 16.10 -8.17 -16.62
CA HIS A 41 15.94 -9.50 -17.20
C HIS A 41 15.97 -10.58 -16.12
N GLU A 42 17.01 -10.56 -15.28
CA GLU A 42 17.20 -11.55 -14.22
C GLU A 42 16.02 -11.57 -13.24
N GLU A 43 15.53 -10.39 -12.84
CA GLU A 43 14.44 -10.28 -11.88
C GLU A 43 13.09 -10.72 -12.48
N ILE A 44 12.81 -10.32 -13.72
CA ILE A 44 11.57 -10.75 -14.42
C ILE A 44 11.59 -12.26 -14.67
N ASP A 45 12.73 -12.82 -15.06
CA ASP A 45 12.87 -14.25 -15.27
C ASP A 45 12.74 -15.04 -13.96
N ARG A 46 13.26 -14.50 -12.85
CA ARG A 46 13.08 -15.10 -11.51
C ARG A 46 11.61 -15.12 -11.09
N ILE A 47 10.88 -14.02 -11.33
CA ILE A 47 9.44 -13.93 -11.05
C ILE A 47 8.69 -14.96 -11.94
N ARG A 48 9.00 -14.98 -13.24
CA ARG A 48 8.37 -15.88 -14.19
C ARG A 48 8.59 -17.33 -13.81
N ALA A 49 9.83 -17.72 -13.53
CA ALA A 49 10.16 -19.09 -13.12
C ALA A 49 9.39 -19.54 -11.87
N ALA A 50 9.22 -18.66 -10.88
CA ALA A 50 8.45 -18.96 -9.69
C ALA A 50 6.95 -19.08 -9.96
N MET A 51 6.39 -18.20 -10.80
CA MET A 51 4.97 -18.21 -11.13
C MET A 51 4.60 -19.38 -12.06
N ASP A 52 5.46 -19.72 -13.04
CA ASP A 52 5.26 -20.86 -13.93
C ASP A 52 5.30 -22.20 -13.19
N ALA A 53 6.04 -22.28 -12.07
CA ALA A 53 6.06 -23.43 -11.19
C ALA A 53 4.87 -23.49 -10.21
N SER A 54 4.01 -22.48 -10.20
CA SER A 54 2.85 -22.38 -9.30
C SER A 54 1.54 -22.79 -9.99
N GLU A 55 0.49 -22.88 -9.18
CA GLU A 55 -0.88 -23.15 -9.63
C GLU A 55 -1.62 -21.91 -10.16
N PHE A 56 -1.03 -20.71 -10.05
CA PHE A 56 -1.71 -19.45 -10.35
C PHE A 56 -1.56 -19.03 -11.80
N SER A 57 -2.66 -18.66 -12.43
CA SER A 57 -2.64 -17.88 -13.67
C SER A 57 -2.22 -16.44 -13.39
N TYR A 58 -1.34 -15.87 -14.20
CA TYR A 58 -0.77 -14.55 -13.88
C TYR A 58 -0.47 -13.68 -15.11
N GLU A 59 -0.28 -12.38 -14.85
CA GLU A 59 0.34 -11.42 -15.77
C GLU A 59 1.41 -10.61 -15.03
N ILE A 60 2.43 -10.18 -15.77
CA ILE A 60 3.46 -9.23 -15.29
C ILE A 60 3.23 -7.90 -15.97
N ILE A 61 2.97 -6.85 -15.18
CA ILE A 61 2.77 -5.48 -15.63
C ILE A 61 3.97 -4.65 -15.19
N VAL A 62 4.76 -4.21 -16.14
CA VAL A 62 5.93 -3.37 -15.87
C VAL A 62 5.60 -1.92 -16.21
N ILE A 63 5.83 -1.01 -15.29
CA ILE A 63 5.64 0.42 -15.51
C ILE A 63 7.01 1.10 -15.47
N ASP A 64 7.49 1.50 -16.64
CA ASP A 64 8.67 2.34 -16.78
C ASP A 64 8.29 3.79 -16.45
N ASP A 65 8.77 4.28 -15.31
CA ASP A 65 8.47 5.61 -14.79
C ASP A 65 9.37 6.70 -15.42
N GLY A 66 9.51 6.66 -16.74
CA GLY A 66 10.28 7.64 -17.49
C GLY A 66 11.79 7.49 -17.27
N SER A 67 12.32 6.27 -17.39
CA SER A 67 13.75 6.00 -17.27
C SER A 67 14.55 6.76 -18.31
N SER A 68 15.76 7.19 -17.91
CA SER A 68 16.71 7.92 -18.74
C SER A 68 17.96 7.12 -19.09
N ASP A 69 18.08 5.90 -18.59
CA ASP A 69 19.08 4.89 -18.95
C ASP A 69 18.55 3.92 -20.00
N GLY A 70 19.20 2.80 -20.22
CA GLY A 70 18.76 1.75 -21.14
C GLY A 70 17.54 0.91 -20.70
N SER A 71 16.97 1.16 -19.51
CA SER A 71 15.86 0.36 -18.96
C SER A 71 14.66 0.26 -19.91
N GLY A 72 14.27 1.39 -20.53
CA GLY A 72 13.12 1.42 -21.45
C GLY A 72 13.33 0.56 -22.69
N ASP A 73 14.56 0.53 -23.22
CA ASP A 73 14.91 -0.29 -24.39
C ASP A 73 15.01 -1.77 -24.01
N ALA A 74 15.63 -2.09 -22.88
CA ALA A 74 15.69 -3.43 -22.33
C ALA A 74 14.29 -4.03 -22.13
N LEU A 75 13.36 -3.27 -21.55
CA LEU A 75 11.98 -3.71 -21.31
C LEU A 75 11.22 -4.01 -22.60
N ARG A 76 11.45 -3.27 -23.70
CA ARG A 76 10.82 -3.56 -25.00
C ARG A 76 11.26 -4.88 -25.60
N GLY A 77 12.44 -5.36 -25.24
CA GLY A 77 12.97 -6.66 -25.66
C GLY A 77 12.47 -7.85 -24.85
N ILE A 78 11.76 -7.64 -23.74
CA ILE A 78 11.27 -8.73 -22.88
C ILE A 78 9.87 -9.15 -23.32
N GLU A 79 9.75 -10.39 -23.79
CA GLU A 79 8.48 -10.98 -24.16
C GLU A 79 7.64 -11.36 -22.93
N GLY A 80 6.31 -11.47 -23.08
CA GLY A 80 5.40 -11.96 -22.04
C GLY A 80 5.17 -10.99 -20.87
N ILE A 81 5.57 -9.73 -21.01
CA ILE A 81 5.23 -8.65 -20.07
C ILE A 81 4.26 -7.65 -20.72
N ARG A 82 3.48 -6.98 -19.88
CA ARG A 82 2.68 -5.84 -20.30
C ARG A 82 3.39 -4.56 -19.89
N LEU A 83 4.02 -3.90 -20.86
CA LEU A 83 4.81 -2.68 -20.63
C LEU A 83 3.95 -1.42 -20.76
N ILE A 84 4.05 -0.54 -19.76
CA ILE A 84 3.48 0.81 -19.77
C ILE A 84 4.64 1.79 -19.51
N GLN A 85 4.85 2.76 -20.42
CA GLN A 85 5.94 3.73 -20.30
C GLN A 85 5.40 5.14 -20.07
N PHE A 86 5.92 5.83 -19.06
CA PHE A 86 5.66 7.25 -18.84
C PHE A 86 6.70 8.09 -19.58
N LEU A 87 6.27 9.25 -20.09
CA LEU A 87 7.18 10.19 -20.75
C LEU A 87 8.13 10.90 -19.77
N THR A 88 7.74 10.99 -18.51
CA THR A 88 8.52 11.65 -17.44
C THR A 88 8.32 10.92 -16.12
N ASN A 89 9.29 11.00 -15.22
CA ASN A 89 9.19 10.43 -13.90
C ASN A 89 8.02 11.04 -13.12
N ARG A 90 7.10 10.19 -12.64
CA ARG A 90 5.92 10.54 -11.84
C ARG A 90 5.98 9.96 -10.43
N GLY A 91 7.01 9.19 -10.13
CA GLY A 91 7.24 8.52 -8.85
C GLY A 91 6.64 7.11 -8.77
N SER A 92 7.30 6.25 -8.02
CA SER A 92 6.95 4.83 -7.87
C SER A 92 5.51 4.57 -7.44
N GLY A 93 4.91 5.49 -6.66
CA GLY A 93 3.50 5.42 -6.29
C GLY A 93 2.58 5.62 -7.47
N SER A 94 2.92 6.52 -8.41
CA SER A 94 2.17 6.69 -9.66
C SER A 94 2.24 5.44 -10.51
N ALA A 95 3.44 4.85 -10.67
CA ALA A 95 3.63 3.60 -11.39
C ALA A 95 2.75 2.47 -10.82
N ARG A 96 2.80 2.27 -9.49
CA ARG A 96 1.96 1.28 -8.80
C ARG A 96 0.46 1.52 -8.98
N LYS A 97 0.01 2.78 -8.92
CA LYS A 97 -1.40 3.15 -9.18
C LYS A 97 -1.85 2.76 -10.57
N TYR A 98 -1.08 3.12 -11.60
CA TYR A 98 -1.40 2.80 -12.98
C TYR A 98 -1.36 1.30 -13.23
N GLY A 99 -0.36 0.59 -12.71
CA GLY A 99 -0.28 -0.87 -12.79
C GLY A 99 -1.47 -1.56 -12.13
N THR A 100 -1.89 -1.10 -10.94
CA THR A 100 -3.07 -1.64 -10.25
C THR A 100 -4.36 -1.39 -11.05
N ARG A 101 -4.52 -0.22 -11.68
CA ARG A 101 -5.67 0.04 -12.55
C ARG A 101 -5.68 -0.83 -13.81
N ALA A 102 -4.50 -1.09 -14.36
CA ALA A 102 -4.33 -1.91 -15.56
C ALA A 102 -4.41 -3.41 -15.27
N SER A 103 -4.33 -3.84 -14.00
CA SER A 103 -4.33 -5.25 -13.60
C SER A 103 -5.67 -5.94 -13.90
N ARG A 104 -5.60 -7.25 -14.16
CA ARG A 104 -6.75 -8.14 -14.43
C ARG A 104 -6.91 -9.21 -13.36
N GLY A 105 -5.82 -9.59 -12.68
CA GLY A 105 -5.82 -10.62 -11.64
C GLY A 105 -6.67 -10.24 -10.44
N ARG A 106 -7.25 -11.22 -9.77
CA ARG A 106 -8.01 -11.05 -8.52
C ARG A 106 -7.14 -10.51 -7.39
N VAL A 107 -5.88 -10.96 -7.36
CA VAL A 107 -4.84 -10.48 -6.45
C VAL A 107 -3.85 -9.61 -7.22
N VAL A 108 -3.51 -8.46 -6.66
CA VAL A 108 -2.42 -7.62 -7.18
C VAL A 108 -1.23 -7.74 -6.25
N VAL A 109 -0.07 -8.04 -6.83
CA VAL A 109 1.21 -8.06 -6.12
C VAL A 109 2.04 -6.86 -6.52
N TRP A 110 2.47 -6.08 -5.55
CA TRP A 110 3.51 -5.07 -5.75
C TRP A 110 4.85 -5.62 -5.27
N THR A 111 5.89 -5.37 -6.03
CA THR A 111 7.28 -5.60 -5.62
C THR A 111 8.21 -4.69 -6.41
N ASP A 112 9.51 -4.73 -6.13
CA ASP A 112 10.53 -3.96 -6.82
C ASP A 112 11.46 -4.89 -7.63
N VAL A 113 12.17 -4.34 -8.62
CA VAL A 113 13.05 -5.09 -9.54
C VAL A 113 14.53 -4.98 -9.19
N ASP A 114 14.87 -4.51 -8.00
CA ASP A 114 16.23 -4.19 -7.57
C ASP A 114 16.93 -5.34 -6.82
N MET A 115 16.46 -6.56 -6.98
CA MET A 115 16.98 -7.79 -6.36
C MET A 115 16.90 -7.80 -4.82
N SER A 116 16.27 -6.81 -4.20
CA SER A 116 16.20 -6.72 -2.73
C SER A 116 15.12 -7.61 -2.11
N TYR A 117 14.04 -7.89 -2.84
CA TYR A 117 12.95 -8.74 -2.39
C TYR A 117 13.10 -10.18 -2.89
N PRO A 118 12.65 -11.17 -2.11
CA PRO A 118 12.64 -12.57 -2.53
C PRO A 118 11.47 -12.84 -3.49
N ASN A 119 11.54 -12.32 -4.73
CA ASN A 119 10.43 -12.37 -5.68
C ASN A 119 10.12 -13.79 -6.18
N ASN A 120 11.01 -14.73 -5.93
CA ASN A 120 10.72 -16.17 -6.09
C ASN A 120 9.68 -16.69 -5.10
N LEU A 121 9.37 -15.96 -4.04
CA LEU A 121 8.35 -16.30 -3.03
C LEU A 121 7.00 -15.61 -3.27
N ILE A 122 6.77 -15.04 -4.46
CA ILE A 122 5.47 -14.45 -4.81
C ILE A 122 4.32 -15.46 -4.73
N PRO A 123 4.44 -16.70 -5.22
CA PRO A 123 3.38 -17.69 -5.07
C PRO A 123 3.00 -17.96 -3.61
N GLU A 124 3.98 -18.06 -2.73
CA GLU A 124 3.76 -18.23 -1.28
C GLU A 124 3.07 -17.02 -0.67
N LEU A 125 3.50 -15.80 -1.03
CA LEU A 125 2.85 -14.56 -0.59
C LEU A 125 1.38 -14.52 -1.01
N VAL A 126 1.05 -15.02 -2.21
CA VAL A 126 -0.33 -15.11 -2.71
C VAL A 126 -1.13 -16.16 -1.94
N ARG A 127 -0.54 -17.34 -1.63
CA ARG A 127 -1.21 -18.36 -0.79
C ARG A 127 -1.54 -17.82 0.61
N GLU A 128 -0.65 -16.98 1.16
CA GLU A 128 -0.85 -16.33 2.45
C GLU A 128 -2.02 -15.32 2.47
N MET A 129 -2.59 -14.99 1.29
CA MET A 129 -3.79 -14.14 1.17
C MET A 129 -5.07 -14.86 1.63
N GLU A 130 -5.03 -16.17 1.89
CA GLU A 130 -6.21 -16.90 2.35
C GLU A 130 -6.73 -16.33 3.67
N GLY A 131 -7.97 -15.83 3.65
CA GLY A 131 -8.61 -15.19 4.81
C GLY A 131 -8.16 -13.76 5.11
N PHE A 132 -7.31 -13.17 4.25
CA PHE A 132 -6.83 -11.80 4.40
C PHE A 132 -7.08 -10.95 3.15
N ASP A 133 -7.27 -9.65 3.37
CA ASP A 133 -7.46 -8.69 2.27
C ASP A 133 -6.13 -8.13 1.75
N GLN A 134 -5.09 -8.14 2.60
CA GLN A 134 -3.73 -7.77 2.25
C GLN A 134 -2.72 -8.63 3.01
N VAL A 135 -1.64 -9.03 2.33
CA VAL A 135 -0.44 -9.60 2.95
C VAL A 135 0.75 -8.70 2.63
N VAL A 136 1.51 -8.34 3.65
CA VAL A 136 2.72 -7.52 3.53
C VAL A 136 3.93 -8.38 3.87
N GLY A 137 4.88 -8.48 2.94
CA GLY A 137 6.17 -9.11 3.22
C GLY A 137 6.98 -8.27 4.20
N ALA A 138 6.94 -8.63 5.49
CA ALA A 138 7.59 -7.90 6.56
C ALA A 138 9.07 -8.27 6.64
N ARG A 139 9.96 -7.29 6.47
CA ARG A 139 11.41 -7.51 6.50
C ARG A 139 11.88 -7.83 7.91
N THR A 140 12.53 -8.97 8.07
CA THR A 140 13.06 -9.45 9.37
C THR A 140 14.40 -8.79 9.71
N THR A 141 15.18 -8.42 8.71
CA THR A 141 16.49 -7.76 8.86
C THR A 141 16.54 -6.50 8.00
N GLU A 142 16.93 -5.37 8.57
CA GLU A 142 17.28 -4.16 7.81
C GLU A 142 18.81 -4.10 7.70
N GLU A 143 19.38 -4.77 6.72
CA GLU A 143 20.81 -4.61 6.39
C GLU A 143 21.02 -3.29 5.62
N GLY A 144 22.07 -2.53 5.98
CA GLY A 144 22.59 -1.45 5.16
C GLY A 144 22.21 -0.01 5.52
N THR A 145 21.76 0.31 6.75
CA THR A 145 21.45 1.69 7.10
C THR A 145 22.27 2.20 8.29
N HIS A 146 22.85 3.41 8.16
CA HIS A 146 23.48 4.13 9.27
C HIS A 146 22.52 4.24 10.47
N LYS A 147 22.80 3.47 11.52
CA LYS A 147 21.82 3.04 12.54
C LYS A 147 21.37 4.13 13.52
N PHE A 148 22.16 5.18 13.79
CA PHE A 148 21.93 6.02 14.96
C PHE A 148 20.88 7.13 14.84
N ALA A 149 20.70 7.77 13.68
CA ALA A 149 19.76 8.90 13.55
C ALA A 149 18.38 8.52 12.95
N ARG A 150 18.28 7.42 12.20
CA ARG A 150 17.07 7.02 11.47
C ARG A 150 16.15 6.11 12.28
N VAL A 151 16.69 5.32 13.20
CA VAL A 151 15.92 4.36 14.01
C VAL A 151 14.86 5.04 14.89
N PRO A 152 15.16 6.12 15.63
CA PRO A 152 14.14 6.75 16.48
C PRO A 152 12.97 7.35 15.70
N ALA A 153 13.24 7.99 14.54
CA ALA A 153 12.19 8.55 13.71
C ALA A 153 11.29 7.47 13.10
N LYS A 154 11.87 6.39 12.58
CA LYS A 154 11.10 5.23 12.06
C LYS A 154 10.26 4.58 13.16
N LEU A 155 10.82 4.40 14.37
CA LEU A 155 10.10 3.84 15.51
C LEU A 155 8.95 4.74 15.95
N ALA A 156 9.16 6.06 16.00
CA ALA A 156 8.12 7.01 16.36
C ALA A 156 6.97 6.98 15.35
N ILE A 157 7.27 7.01 14.04
CA ILE A 157 6.27 6.95 12.98
C ILE A 157 5.51 5.61 13.03
N ARG A 158 6.22 4.48 13.22
CA ARG A 158 5.60 3.16 13.32
C ARG A 158 4.70 3.05 14.54
N LYS A 159 5.16 3.52 15.72
CA LYS A 159 4.34 3.55 16.94
C LYS A 159 3.11 4.46 16.77
N LEU A 160 3.29 5.63 16.17
CA LEU A 160 2.19 6.52 15.85
C LEU A 160 1.18 5.84 14.91
N ALA A 161 1.63 5.26 13.80
CA ALA A 161 0.76 4.56 12.87
C ALA A 161 0.02 3.40 13.55
N SER A 162 0.71 2.56 14.35
CA SER A 162 0.08 1.47 15.11
C SER A 162 -0.95 1.97 16.13
N TYR A 163 -0.65 3.08 16.83
CA TYR A 163 -1.59 3.72 17.75
C TYR A 163 -2.85 4.19 17.01
N LEU A 164 -2.68 4.76 15.83
CA LEU A 164 -3.76 5.36 15.06
C LEU A 164 -4.72 4.33 14.46
N VAL A 165 -4.19 3.18 13.98
CA VAL A 165 -5.01 2.09 13.43
C VAL A 165 -5.32 0.98 14.44
N GLN A 166 -4.85 1.11 15.70
CA GLN A 166 -5.06 0.12 16.77
C GLN A 166 -4.56 -1.30 16.42
N THR A 167 -3.61 -1.41 15.51
CA THR A 167 -3.07 -2.70 15.04
C THR A 167 -1.55 -2.60 15.01
N PRO A 168 -0.83 -3.61 15.52
CA PRO A 168 0.63 -3.66 15.43
C PRO A 168 1.08 -3.67 13.97
N ILE A 169 1.98 -2.76 13.60
CA ILE A 169 2.56 -2.67 12.26
C ILE A 169 4.06 -3.00 12.36
N PRO A 170 4.48 -4.22 12.04
CA PRO A 170 5.90 -4.62 12.09
C PRO A 170 6.75 -3.89 11.04
N ASP A 171 6.25 -3.81 9.79
CA ASP A 171 6.91 -3.11 8.69
C ASP A 171 5.90 -2.26 7.90
N LEU A 172 6.09 -0.95 7.96
CA LEU A 172 5.23 0.03 7.30
C LEU A 172 5.61 0.25 5.83
N ASN A 173 6.87 0.00 5.48
CA ASN A 173 7.49 0.50 4.25
C ASN A 173 7.91 -0.60 3.27
N SER A 174 7.56 -1.85 3.50
CA SER A 174 7.85 -2.92 2.55
C SER A 174 7.20 -2.66 1.19
N GLY A 175 7.97 -2.82 0.11
CA GLY A 175 7.48 -2.75 -1.26
C GLY A 175 6.72 -4.02 -1.67
N MET A 176 7.14 -5.18 -1.14
CA MET A 176 6.55 -6.48 -1.47
C MET A 176 5.25 -6.72 -0.70
N ARG A 177 4.15 -6.82 -1.42
CA ARG A 177 2.81 -7.06 -0.86
C ARG A 177 1.84 -7.62 -1.87
N ALA A 178 0.90 -8.41 -1.40
CA ALA A 178 -0.25 -8.88 -2.14
C ALA A 178 -1.52 -8.30 -1.54
N PHE A 179 -2.52 -7.98 -2.36
CA PHE A 179 -3.80 -7.49 -1.89
C PHE A 179 -4.92 -7.75 -2.90
N ARG A 180 -6.14 -7.75 -2.43
CA ARG A 180 -7.34 -7.87 -3.27
C ARG A 180 -7.46 -6.68 -4.20
N ARG A 181 -7.60 -6.97 -5.51
CA ARG A 181 -7.74 -5.94 -6.56
C ARG A 181 -9.00 -5.10 -6.37
N ASP A 182 -10.15 -5.73 -6.13
CA ASP A 182 -11.45 -5.08 -5.99
C ASP A 182 -11.47 -4.06 -4.84
N VAL A 183 -10.82 -4.40 -3.71
CA VAL A 183 -10.65 -3.49 -2.58
C VAL A 183 -9.68 -2.35 -2.94
N ALA A 184 -8.51 -2.68 -3.51
CA ALA A 184 -7.51 -1.66 -3.81
C ALA A 184 -7.99 -0.62 -4.82
N LEU A 185 -8.77 -1.01 -5.84
CA LEU A 185 -9.29 -0.11 -6.86
C LEU A 185 -10.17 1.02 -6.30
N GLN A 186 -10.84 0.79 -5.17
CA GLN A 186 -11.66 1.80 -4.50
C GLN A 186 -10.81 2.96 -3.94
N TYR A 187 -9.57 2.67 -3.56
CA TYR A 187 -8.70 3.62 -2.85
C TYR A 187 -7.48 4.05 -3.66
N VAL A 188 -7.20 3.41 -4.80
CA VAL A 188 -5.98 3.64 -5.59
C VAL A 188 -5.84 5.10 -6.04
N SER A 189 -6.93 5.83 -6.24
CA SER A 189 -6.92 7.25 -6.60
C SER A 189 -6.34 8.14 -5.50
N GLN A 190 -6.50 7.75 -4.24
CA GLN A 190 -6.08 8.50 -3.06
C GLN A 190 -4.59 8.30 -2.72
N LEU A 191 -3.93 7.31 -3.35
CA LEU A 191 -2.54 7.01 -3.07
C LEU A 191 -1.62 8.14 -3.55
N PRO A 192 -0.59 8.52 -2.76
CA PRO A 192 0.39 9.51 -3.18
C PRO A 192 1.30 8.98 -4.30
N PRO A 193 1.92 9.87 -5.09
CA PRO A 193 2.75 9.47 -6.24
C PRO A 193 4.10 8.87 -5.85
N GLY A 194 4.59 9.10 -4.63
CA GLY A 194 5.91 8.67 -4.17
C GLY A 194 5.91 7.37 -3.34
N PHE A 195 7.02 7.11 -2.67
CA PHE A 195 7.24 5.90 -1.83
C PHE A 195 6.21 5.73 -0.70
N SER A 196 5.58 6.80 -0.23
CA SER A 196 4.54 6.71 0.81
C SER A 196 3.27 5.98 0.36
N CYS A 197 3.12 5.66 -0.92
CA CYS A 197 1.97 4.89 -1.44
C CYS A 197 1.84 3.53 -0.75
N VAL A 198 2.97 2.85 -0.46
CA VAL A 198 2.99 1.53 0.21
C VAL A 198 2.49 1.62 1.65
N THR A 199 2.83 2.69 2.35
CA THR A 199 2.30 2.99 3.70
C THR A 199 0.81 3.32 3.63
N THR A 200 0.45 4.19 2.68
CA THR A 200 -0.92 4.68 2.54
C THR A 200 -1.90 3.55 2.29
N ILE A 201 -1.62 2.63 1.36
CA ILE A 201 -2.54 1.53 1.04
C ILE A 201 -2.77 0.63 2.26
N THR A 202 -1.72 0.30 3.03
CA THR A 202 -1.87 -0.52 4.24
C THR A 202 -2.70 0.18 5.31
N LEU A 203 -2.43 1.46 5.58
CA LEU A 203 -3.21 2.24 6.53
C LEU A 203 -4.66 2.40 6.08
N THR A 204 -4.89 2.55 4.77
CA THR A 204 -6.25 2.61 4.19
C THR A 204 -7.00 1.30 4.43
N PHE A 205 -6.38 0.15 4.17
CA PHE A 205 -7.00 -1.15 4.43
C PHE A 205 -7.37 -1.29 5.91
N LEU A 206 -6.42 -1.06 6.81
CA LEU A 206 -6.65 -1.15 8.27
C LEU A 206 -7.72 -0.18 8.76
N ALA A 207 -7.72 1.05 8.26
CA ALA A 207 -8.67 2.08 8.66
C ALA A 207 -10.11 1.80 8.21
N HIS A 208 -10.30 1.04 7.13
CA HIS A 208 -11.61 0.59 6.66
C HIS A 208 -11.99 -0.82 7.16
N GLY A 209 -11.24 -1.38 8.13
CA GLY A 209 -11.57 -2.65 8.75
C GLY A 209 -11.18 -3.89 7.94
N TYR A 210 -10.41 -3.73 6.86
CA TYR A 210 -9.87 -4.86 6.12
C TYR A 210 -8.75 -5.54 6.88
N THR A 211 -8.60 -6.84 6.65
CA THR A 211 -7.62 -7.68 7.33
C THR A 211 -6.25 -7.59 6.67
N VAL A 212 -5.19 -7.34 7.47
CA VAL A 212 -3.81 -7.25 6.99
C VAL A 212 -2.93 -8.23 7.75
N LYS A 213 -2.27 -9.12 7.01
CA LYS A 213 -1.27 -10.07 7.54
C LYS A 213 0.14 -9.56 7.25
N TYR A 214 1.04 -9.75 8.19
CA TYR A 214 2.47 -9.51 8.02
C TYR A 214 3.20 -10.85 7.96
N TRP A 215 3.74 -11.15 6.78
CA TRP A 215 4.47 -12.39 6.51
C TRP A 215 5.98 -12.09 6.52
N PRO A 216 6.78 -12.74 7.38
CA PRO A 216 8.20 -12.44 7.48
C PRO A 216 8.95 -12.85 6.22
N ILE A 217 9.74 -11.93 5.66
CA ILE A 217 10.60 -12.16 4.50
C ILE A 217 12.04 -11.77 4.79
N THR A 218 12.97 -12.42 4.10
CA THR A 218 14.37 -12.00 4.05
C THR A 218 14.51 -10.85 3.05
N TYR A 219 15.23 -9.80 3.42
CA TYR A 219 15.47 -8.64 2.58
C TYR A 219 16.98 -8.52 2.33
N SER A 220 17.39 -8.58 1.07
CA SER A 220 18.77 -8.48 0.66
C SER A 220 19.23 -7.03 0.47
N THR A 221 20.53 -6.81 0.48
CA THR A 221 21.08 -5.49 0.11
C THR A 221 20.74 -5.19 -1.35
N ARG A 222 20.18 -3.99 -1.57
CA ARG A 222 19.80 -3.51 -2.89
C ARG A 222 21.01 -3.47 -3.83
N ALA A 223 20.89 -4.01 -5.02
CA ALA A 223 21.83 -3.81 -6.10
C ALA A 223 21.61 -2.42 -6.70
N GLY A 224 22.38 -1.41 -6.28
CA GLY A 224 22.26 -0.04 -6.78
C GLY A 224 22.27 1.03 -5.69
N THR A 225 22.21 2.31 -6.10
CA THR A 225 22.22 3.46 -5.18
C THR A 225 20.83 3.82 -4.68
N SER A 226 20.69 4.01 -3.37
CA SER A 226 19.42 4.44 -2.78
C SER A 226 19.06 5.86 -3.22
N LYS A 227 17.92 6.01 -3.90
CA LYS A 227 17.33 7.31 -4.30
C LYS A 227 16.56 7.98 -3.16
N PHE A 228 16.67 7.48 -1.92
CA PHE A 228 15.95 7.96 -0.74
C PHE A 228 16.65 9.16 -0.10
N HIS A 229 15.96 10.32 -0.07
CA HIS A 229 16.39 11.54 0.59
C HIS A 229 15.82 11.62 2.00
N TRP A 230 16.60 11.22 3.00
CA TRP A 230 16.10 10.92 4.34
C TRP A 230 15.32 12.05 5.04
N LEU A 231 15.74 13.33 4.94
CA LEU A 231 15.04 14.46 5.57
C LEU A 231 13.71 14.77 4.89
N SER A 232 13.71 14.88 3.56
CA SER A 232 12.50 15.21 2.81
C SER A 232 11.49 14.07 2.83
N ASP A 233 11.98 12.82 2.74
CA ASP A 233 11.10 11.66 2.73
C ASP A 233 10.56 11.37 4.13
N THR A 234 11.36 11.50 5.21
CA THR A 234 10.87 11.34 6.59
C THR A 234 9.78 12.36 6.90
N ARG A 235 9.96 13.64 6.51
CA ARG A 235 8.92 14.67 6.68
C ARG A 235 7.65 14.32 5.88
N ARG A 236 7.80 13.87 4.64
CA ARG A 236 6.66 13.44 3.80
C ARG A 236 5.93 12.26 4.41
N TYR A 237 6.66 11.27 4.94
CA TYR A 237 6.07 10.14 5.66
C TYR A 237 5.29 10.57 6.88
N PHE A 238 5.88 11.39 7.73
CA PHE A 238 5.23 11.88 8.94
C PHE A 238 3.94 12.65 8.61
N LEU A 239 4.02 13.58 7.65
CA LEU A 239 2.85 14.33 7.20
C LEU A 239 1.79 13.42 6.57
N GLN A 240 2.20 12.36 5.85
CA GLN A 240 1.28 11.41 5.27
C GLN A 240 0.53 10.61 6.34
N VAL A 241 1.23 10.13 7.38
CA VAL A 241 0.61 9.43 8.51
C VAL A 241 -0.40 10.34 9.21
N ILE A 242 -0.03 11.59 9.51
CA ILE A 242 -0.96 12.57 10.11
C ILE A 242 -2.16 12.80 9.20
N ARG A 243 -1.94 13.06 7.90
CA ARG A 243 -3.04 13.30 6.95
C ARG A 243 -4.00 12.13 6.88
N MET A 244 -3.47 10.90 6.80
CA MET A 244 -4.28 9.69 6.81
C MET A 244 -5.09 9.58 8.09
N THR A 245 -4.48 9.84 9.24
CA THR A 245 -5.17 9.81 10.52
C THR A 245 -6.29 10.82 10.60
N LEU A 246 -6.03 12.06 10.21
CA LEU A 246 -7.05 13.10 10.19
C LEU A 246 -8.21 12.76 9.26
N SER A 247 -7.97 11.97 8.23
CA SER A 247 -9.02 11.49 7.32
C SER A 247 -9.85 10.34 7.91
N PHE A 248 -9.28 9.52 8.79
CA PHE A 248 -9.94 8.31 9.31
C PHE A 248 -10.44 8.44 10.75
N ASP A 249 -9.65 9.02 11.64
CA ASP A 249 -10.02 9.18 13.05
C ASP A 249 -9.36 10.44 13.64
N PRO A 250 -9.89 11.63 13.34
CA PRO A 250 -9.33 12.89 13.82
C PRO A 250 -9.37 12.99 15.34
N PHE A 251 -10.30 12.33 16.02
CA PHE A 251 -10.36 12.38 17.49
C PHE A 251 -9.08 11.85 18.15
N ARG A 252 -8.42 10.85 17.58
CA ARG A 252 -7.16 10.32 18.11
C ARG A 252 -6.02 11.32 18.11
N VAL A 253 -6.09 12.35 17.27
CA VAL A 253 -5.12 13.43 17.24
C VAL A 253 -5.55 14.60 18.13
N PHE A 254 -6.80 15.04 17.98
CA PHE A 254 -7.26 16.26 18.63
C PHE A 254 -7.61 16.07 20.11
N LEU A 255 -8.20 14.92 20.52
CA LEU A 255 -8.56 14.71 21.93
C LEU A 255 -7.35 14.76 22.88
N PRO A 256 -6.23 14.07 22.65
CA PRO A 256 -5.08 14.17 23.54
C PRO A 256 -4.55 15.60 23.66
N ILE A 257 -4.49 16.35 22.55
CA ILE A 257 -4.02 17.73 22.53
C ILE A 257 -4.98 18.62 23.32
N GLY A 258 -6.29 18.47 23.10
CA GLY A 258 -7.33 19.19 23.83
C GLY A 258 -7.25 18.94 25.34
N PHE A 259 -7.10 17.68 25.76
CA PHE A 259 -6.96 17.36 27.17
C PHE A 259 -5.65 17.88 27.79
N ILE A 260 -4.53 17.83 27.08
CA ILE A 260 -3.27 18.43 27.55
C ILE A 260 -3.47 19.93 27.81
N LEU A 261 -4.06 20.67 26.87
CA LEU A 261 -4.36 22.08 27.06
C LEU A 261 -5.34 22.32 28.20
N LEU A 262 -6.38 21.48 28.34
CA LEU A 262 -7.34 21.57 29.44
C LEU A 262 -6.65 21.40 30.79
N PHE A 263 -5.83 20.37 30.97
CA PHE A 263 -5.11 20.12 32.22
C PHE A 263 -4.08 21.23 32.50
N LEU A 264 -3.40 21.76 31.49
CA LEU A 264 -2.54 22.94 31.64
C LEU A 264 -3.33 24.18 32.11
N GLY A 265 -4.52 24.37 31.51
CA GLY A 265 -5.43 25.45 31.92
C GLY A 265 -5.91 25.30 33.36
N ILE A 266 -6.29 24.12 33.78
CA ILE A 266 -6.69 23.80 35.18
C ILE A 266 -5.52 24.04 36.12
N GLY A 267 -4.32 23.54 35.82
CA GLY A 267 -3.13 23.78 36.64
C GLY A 267 -2.78 25.26 36.78
N LYS A 268 -2.87 26.00 35.65
CA LYS A 268 -2.63 27.45 35.66
C LYS A 268 -3.71 28.22 36.43
N LEU A 269 -4.97 27.79 36.32
CA LEU A 269 -6.07 28.38 37.11
C LEU A 269 -5.85 28.15 38.61
N ALA A 270 -5.46 26.94 39.00
CA ALA A 270 -5.14 26.63 40.38
C ALA A 270 -4.01 27.54 40.91
N TYR A 271 -2.96 27.75 40.11
CA TYR A 271 -1.88 28.68 40.45
C TYR A 271 -2.38 30.12 40.59
N ASP A 272 -3.20 30.62 39.66
CA ASP A 272 -3.75 32.00 39.71
C ASP A 272 -4.63 32.20 40.95
N VAL A 273 -5.41 31.21 41.36
CA VAL A 273 -6.28 31.27 42.53
C VAL A 273 -5.46 31.32 43.83
N VAL A 274 -4.38 30.56 43.92
CA VAL A 274 -3.56 30.44 45.14
C VAL A 274 -2.59 31.63 45.28
N ASP A 275 -1.96 32.06 44.18
CA ASP A 275 -0.82 33.00 44.20
C ASP A 275 -1.22 34.44 43.83
N ASN A 276 -2.39 34.67 43.23
CA ASN A 276 -2.85 35.97 42.73
C ASN A 276 -4.20 36.45 43.32
N ASP A 277 -4.52 36.11 44.57
CA ASP A 277 -5.74 36.57 45.25
C ASP A 277 -7.03 36.38 44.41
N PHE A 278 -7.23 35.21 43.80
CA PHE A 278 -8.38 34.88 42.95
C PHE A 278 -8.47 35.70 41.66
N LYS A 279 -7.41 36.36 41.20
CA LYS A 279 -7.39 37.08 39.93
C LYS A 279 -6.98 36.14 38.81
N VAL A 280 -7.95 35.69 38.01
CA VAL A 280 -7.68 34.86 36.84
C VAL A 280 -6.95 35.68 35.77
N ALA A 281 -5.76 35.25 35.41
CA ALA A 281 -4.96 35.88 34.36
C ALA A 281 -5.56 35.65 32.96
N ILE A 282 -5.43 36.63 32.07
CA ILE A 282 -5.95 36.51 30.70
C ILE A 282 -5.36 35.36 29.93
N ASN A 283 -4.10 34.98 30.20
CA ASN A 283 -3.44 33.84 29.59
C ASN A 283 -4.08 32.50 30.01
N THR A 284 -4.64 32.40 31.22
CA THR A 284 -5.41 31.22 31.66
C THR A 284 -6.68 31.05 30.85
N LEU A 285 -7.41 32.15 30.60
CA LEU A 285 -8.59 32.14 29.73
C LEU A 285 -8.23 31.76 28.28
N LEU A 286 -7.10 32.26 27.78
CA LEU A 286 -6.62 31.90 26.43
C LEU A 286 -6.29 30.41 26.30
N ILE A 287 -5.72 29.76 27.34
CA ILE A 287 -5.45 28.31 27.33
C ILE A 287 -6.76 27.53 27.29
N PHE A 288 -7.78 27.90 28.08
CA PHE A 288 -9.10 27.26 28.03
C PHE A 288 -9.77 27.46 26.67
N LEU A 289 -9.71 28.67 26.12
CA LEU A 289 -10.25 28.93 24.79
C LEU A 289 -9.56 28.10 23.72
N ALA A 290 -8.22 27.95 23.75
CA ALA A 290 -7.46 27.13 22.86
C ALA A 290 -7.85 25.66 23.01
N SER A 291 -8.01 25.13 24.23
CA SER A 291 -8.49 23.78 24.49
C SER A 291 -9.86 23.54 23.86
N PHE A 292 -10.80 24.44 24.10
CA PHE A 292 -12.15 24.38 23.54
C PHE A 292 -12.13 24.39 21.98
N GLN A 293 -11.32 25.28 21.39
CA GLN A 293 -11.16 25.34 19.93
C GLN A 293 -10.63 24.02 19.35
N VAL A 294 -9.65 23.38 20.02
CA VAL A 294 -9.10 22.09 19.59
C VAL A 294 -10.18 21.00 19.62
N PHE A 295 -11.03 20.95 20.65
CA PHE A 295 -12.16 20.01 20.69
C PHE A 295 -13.16 20.26 19.57
N VAL A 296 -13.54 21.53 19.33
CA VAL A 296 -14.47 21.89 18.25
C VAL A 296 -13.91 21.50 16.88
N VAL A 297 -12.64 21.80 16.62
CA VAL A 297 -11.97 21.41 15.36
C VAL A 297 -11.93 19.89 15.22
N GLY A 298 -11.65 19.17 16.30
CA GLY A 298 -11.67 17.70 16.31
C GLY A 298 -13.06 17.13 15.97
N MET A 299 -14.12 17.69 16.54
CA MET A 299 -15.51 17.31 16.24
C MET A 299 -15.89 17.58 14.78
N LEU A 300 -15.53 18.76 14.27
CA LEU A 300 -15.81 19.12 12.87
C LEU A 300 -15.04 18.20 11.90
N ALA A 301 -13.78 17.91 12.19
CA ALA A 301 -12.97 17.01 11.38
C ALA A 301 -13.56 15.59 11.36
N ASP A 302 -14.07 15.09 12.50
CA ASP A 302 -14.74 13.79 12.58
C ASP A 302 -16.05 13.77 11.79
N LEU A 303 -16.87 14.81 11.91
CA LEU A 303 -18.10 14.95 11.15
C LEU A 303 -17.84 14.92 9.63
N VAL A 304 -16.85 15.68 9.17
CA VAL A 304 -16.44 15.67 7.75
C VAL A 304 -15.92 14.30 7.34
N GLY A 305 -15.08 13.66 8.16
CA GLY A 305 -14.56 12.31 7.90
C GLY A 305 -15.66 11.25 7.78
N ARG A 306 -16.70 11.32 8.63
CA ARG A 306 -17.88 10.43 8.56
C ARG A 306 -18.72 10.69 7.32
N ALA A 307 -19.00 11.94 6.99
CA ALA A 307 -19.76 12.32 5.81
C ALA A 307 -19.08 11.82 4.51
N THR A 308 -17.76 11.93 4.43
CA THR A 308 -16.98 11.45 3.27
C THR A 308 -16.97 9.92 3.18
N ARG A 309 -16.96 9.21 4.32
CA ARG A 309 -17.01 7.73 4.35
C ARG A 309 -18.37 7.19 3.94
N ALA A 310 -19.45 7.81 4.37
CA ALA A 310 -20.83 7.39 4.02
C ALA A 310 -21.08 7.38 2.49
N THR A 311 -20.36 8.21 1.75
CA THR A 311 -20.43 8.21 0.26
C THR A 311 -19.59 7.10 -0.39
N HIS A 312 -18.74 6.39 0.37
CA HIS A 312 -17.84 5.34 -0.12
C HIS A 312 -18.06 3.98 0.56
N GLU A 313 -19.19 3.79 1.24
CA GLU A 313 -19.56 2.48 1.81
C GLU A 313 -19.89 1.51 0.68
N VAL A 314 -18.83 0.90 0.15
CA VAL A 314 -18.97 -0.27 -0.72
C VAL A 314 -19.01 -1.48 0.19
N GLN A 315 -20.13 -2.22 0.15
CA GLN A 315 -20.29 -3.48 0.86
C GLN A 315 -19.08 -4.38 0.58
N PRO A 316 -18.47 -5.02 1.61
CA PRO A 316 -17.46 -6.04 1.38
C PRO A 316 -18.06 -7.09 0.46
N ALA A 317 -17.37 -7.40 -0.64
CA ALA A 317 -17.85 -8.40 -1.59
C ALA A 317 -18.10 -9.72 -0.85
N ALA A 318 -19.33 -10.21 -0.88
CA ALA A 318 -19.82 -11.36 -0.12
C ALA A 318 -19.09 -12.70 -0.38
N GLY A 319 -18.04 -12.70 -1.21
CA GLY A 319 -17.28 -13.88 -1.60
C GLY A 319 -16.04 -14.20 -0.74
N PHE A 320 -15.68 -13.35 0.24
CA PHE A 320 -14.51 -13.57 1.10
C PHE A 320 -14.84 -13.76 2.59
N MET A 321 -16.12 -13.71 2.95
CA MET A 321 -16.53 -14.16 4.27
C MET A 321 -16.47 -15.69 4.30
N ARG A 322 -15.65 -16.23 5.19
CA ARG A 322 -15.70 -17.64 5.55
C ARG A 322 -17.12 -17.91 6.07
N ASP A 323 -17.87 -18.73 5.36
CA ASP A 323 -19.13 -19.23 5.90
C ASP A 323 -18.81 -19.92 7.23
N VAL A 324 -19.64 -19.70 8.23
CA VAL A 324 -19.49 -20.30 9.57
C VAL A 324 -19.42 -21.83 9.51
N ALA A 325 -19.79 -22.42 8.37
CA ALA A 325 -19.68 -23.83 8.05
C ALA A 325 -18.38 -24.27 7.36
N GLY A 326 -17.44 -23.36 7.06
CA GLY A 326 -16.13 -23.72 6.49
C GLY A 326 -16.12 -24.10 5.02
N THR A 327 -17.18 -23.85 4.27
CA THR A 327 -17.25 -24.07 2.82
C THR A 327 -17.18 -22.73 2.08
N PHE A 328 -16.21 -22.59 1.17
CA PHE A 328 -16.20 -21.49 0.21
C PHE A 328 -17.39 -21.60 -0.73
N PRO A 329 -18.08 -20.51 -1.11
CA PRO A 329 -19.03 -20.59 -2.19
C PRO A 329 -18.28 -21.01 -3.45
N THR A 330 -18.59 -22.21 -3.93
CA THR A 330 -18.02 -22.82 -5.13
C THR A 330 -18.50 -22.08 -6.37
N GLY A 331 -17.76 -21.06 -6.77
CA GLY A 331 -17.77 -20.55 -8.11
C GLY A 331 -16.50 -21.02 -8.81
N HIS A 332 -16.64 -22.02 -9.62
CA HIS A 332 -15.66 -22.73 -10.47
C HIS A 332 -14.83 -23.83 -9.78
N GLN A 333 -15.27 -25.05 -10.01
CA GLN A 333 -14.38 -26.20 -9.96
C GLN A 333 -13.37 -26.08 -11.12
N PRO A 334 -12.05 -26.24 -10.86
CA PRO A 334 -11.11 -26.45 -11.96
C PRO A 334 -11.51 -27.76 -12.66
N SER A 335 -11.65 -27.70 -13.97
CA SER A 335 -11.84 -28.87 -14.84
C SER A 335 -10.79 -29.93 -14.47
N ALA A 336 -11.26 -31.08 -14.06
CA ALA A 336 -10.41 -32.24 -13.79
C ALA A 336 -9.66 -32.60 -15.07
N ALA A 337 -8.43 -32.07 -15.20
CA ALA A 337 -7.47 -32.63 -16.18
C ALA A 337 -7.19 -34.05 -15.74
N ALA A 338 -7.45 -34.98 -16.65
CA ALA A 338 -7.41 -36.41 -16.48
C ALA A 338 -6.11 -36.88 -15.80
N VAL A 339 -6.27 -37.46 -14.61
CA VAL A 339 -5.23 -38.27 -13.99
C VAL A 339 -5.09 -39.53 -14.86
N PRO A 340 -3.90 -39.85 -15.40
CA PRO A 340 -3.73 -41.11 -16.14
C PRO A 340 -3.95 -42.30 -15.20
N ALA A 341 -4.83 -43.19 -15.60
CA ALA A 341 -5.15 -44.43 -14.90
C ALA A 341 -3.88 -45.28 -14.65
N LYS A 342 -3.61 -45.55 -13.38
CA LYS A 342 -2.61 -46.53 -12.98
C LYS A 342 -2.95 -47.90 -13.64
N ALA A 343 -2.01 -48.42 -14.42
CA ALA A 343 -2.06 -49.77 -14.96
C ALA A 343 -2.17 -50.78 -13.81
N THR A 344 -3.19 -51.59 -13.86
CA THR A 344 -3.41 -52.72 -12.97
C THR A 344 -2.35 -53.78 -13.30
N GLU A 345 -1.41 -54.02 -12.42
CA GLU A 345 -0.52 -55.18 -12.51
C GLU A 345 -1.33 -56.45 -12.31
N ALA A 346 -1.36 -57.28 -13.32
CA ALA A 346 -1.89 -58.64 -13.26
C ALA A 346 -0.88 -59.54 -12.54
N SER A 347 -1.31 -60.23 -11.50
CA SER A 347 -0.59 -61.26 -10.81
C SER A 347 -0.57 -62.54 -11.65
N PRO A 348 0.56 -63.20 -11.81
CA PRO A 348 0.58 -64.54 -12.42
C PRO A 348 0.30 -65.62 -11.35
N SER A 349 -0.51 -66.57 -11.77
CA SER A 349 -0.76 -67.83 -11.11
C SER A 349 0.44 -68.79 -11.21
#